data_98de0193256339727f36c0d073da58d3
#
_entry.id   98de0193256339727f36c0d073da58d3
#
_cell.length_a   1.000
_cell.length_b   1.000
_cell.length_c   1.000
_cell.angle_alpha   90.00
_cell.angle_beta   90.00
_cell.angle_gamma   90.00
#
_symmetry.space_group_name_H-M   'P 1'
#
loop_
_entity.id
_entity.type
_entity.pdbx_description
1 polymer ?
#
loop_
_entity_poly.entity_id
_entity_poly.type
_entity_poly.pdbx_seq_one_letter_code
_entity_poly.pdbx_strand_id
1 'polypeptide(L)'
;MKLLLTSAGVKNASIADALARMLGKPIAEASALVIPTAAYPAGGPAAAWRIVSGRATTPLCEIGWKSLGLLELTALPSIDAALWIPIIRETDALLVGGGDPLYLAHWLQQSGAADVLPSLQDTVWVGVSAGSLVAAPHLGQDLSDWQSPTGSVEALGLVDFGIYCRWRSCPR
;
A
#
# COMPACT_ATOMS: atom_id res chain seq x y z
N MET A 1 3.42 -9.12 -10.70
CA MET A 1 3.77 -8.04 -9.77
C MET A 1 4.78 -8.57 -8.74
N LYS A 2 5.75 -7.77 -8.33
CA LYS A 2 6.74 -8.11 -7.30
C LYS A 2 6.31 -7.50 -5.97
N LEU A 3 6.55 -8.19 -4.83
CA LEU A 3 6.06 -7.75 -3.53
C LEU A 3 7.23 -7.49 -2.56
N LEU A 4 7.36 -6.25 -2.08
CA LEU A 4 8.23 -5.87 -0.98
C LEU A 4 7.35 -5.55 0.23
N LEU A 5 7.20 -6.51 1.14
CA LEU A 5 6.32 -6.39 2.30
C LEU A 5 7.13 -6.05 3.53
N THR A 6 6.81 -4.93 4.17
CA THR A 6 7.54 -4.41 5.32
C THR A 6 6.61 -4.09 6.48
N SER A 7 7.13 -4.17 7.71
CA SER A 7 6.40 -3.71 8.90
C SER A 7 6.45 -2.19 9.05
N ALA A 8 7.53 -1.55 8.57
CA ALA A 8 7.82 -0.15 8.94
C ALA A 8 8.55 0.65 7.82
N GLY A 9 8.34 0.29 6.55
CA GLY A 9 8.91 1.01 5.41
C GLY A 9 10.36 0.65 5.11
N VAL A 10 10.99 1.47 4.27
CA VAL A 10 12.36 1.27 3.78
C VAL A 10 13.36 1.87 4.77
N LYS A 11 13.54 1.20 5.92
CA LYS A 11 14.30 1.74 7.07
C LYS A 11 15.81 1.51 7.03
N ASN A 12 16.31 0.67 6.16
CA ASN A 12 17.73 0.33 6.11
C ASN A 12 18.20 0.04 4.68
N ALA A 13 19.50 0.01 4.50
CA ALA A 13 20.13 -0.22 3.20
C ALA A 13 19.72 -1.57 2.58
N SER A 14 19.59 -2.64 3.36
CA SER A 14 19.22 -3.96 2.83
C SER A 14 17.85 -3.96 2.19
N ILE A 15 16.87 -3.23 2.77
CA ILE A 15 15.53 -3.08 2.19
C ILE A 15 15.58 -2.19 0.94
N ALA A 16 16.35 -1.09 0.97
CA ALA A 16 16.54 -0.22 -0.18
C ALA A 16 17.21 -0.96 -1.36
N ASP A 17 18.23 -1.76 -1.09
CA ASP A 17 18.90 -2.59 -2.09
C ASP A 17 17.96 -3.65 -2.66
N ALA A 18 17.11 -4.26 -1.83
CA ALA A 18 16.09 -5.20 -2.30
C ALA A 18 15.09 -4.51 -3.22
N LEU A 19 14.63 -3.30 -2.85
CA LEU A 19 13.73 -2.50 -3.67
C LEU A 19 14.38 -2.16 -5.03
N ALA A 20 15.61 -1.67 -5.05
CA ALA A 20 16.33 -1.35 -6.29
C ALA A 20 16.50 -2.58 -7.20
N ARG A 21 16.81 -3.75 -6.62
CA ARG A 21 16.87 -5.01 -7.40
C ARG A 21 15.51 -5.40 -7.97
N MET A 22 14.41 -5.22 -7.23
CA MET A 22 13.05 -5.50 -7.72
C MET A 22 12.64 -4.54 -8.83
N LEU A 23 12.99 -3.27 -8.71
CA LEU A 23 12.75 -2.24 -9.75
C LEU A 23 13.59 -2.49 -11.01
N GLY A 24 14.76 -3.12 -10.89
CA GLY A 24 15.72 -3.28 -11.99
C GLY A 24 16.44 -1.99 -12.38
N LYS A 25 16.30 -0.94 -11.56
CA LYS A 25 16.91 0.39 -11.72
C LYS A 25 17.06 1.08 -10.37
N PRO A 26 17.89 2.14 -10.26
CA PRO A 26 17.95 2.98 -9.06
C PRO A 26 16.58 3.58 -8.71
N ILE A 27 16.29 3.73 -7.41
CA ILE A 27 15.03 4.35 -6.93
C ILE A 27 14.87 5.77 -7.53
N ALA A 28 15.96 6.51 -7.67
CA ALA A 28 15.96 7.86 -8.25
C ALA A 28 15.59 7.92 -9.75
N GLU A 29 15.48 6.78 -10.41
CA GLU A 29 15.03 6.67 -11.80
C GLU A 29 13.62 6.09 -11.93
N ALA A 30 13.03 5.66 -10.81
CA ALA A 30 11.73 4.99 -10.78
C ALA A 30 10.59 5.96 -10.42
N SER A 31 9.45 5.78 -11.10
CA SER A 31 8.18 6.44 -10.78
C SER A 31 7.40 5.65 -9.73
N ALA A 32 6.68 6.34 -8.86
CA ALA A 32 5.85 5.69 -7.87
C ALA A 32 4.49 6.37 -7.67
N LEU A 33 3.48 5.58 -7.31
CA LEU A 33 2.17 6.06 -6.86
C LEU A 33 1.99 5.70 -5.38
N VAL A 34 1.68 6.68 -4.55
CA VAL A 34 1.38 6.46 -3.13
C VAL A 34 -0.11 6.25 -2.91
N ILE A 35 -0.45 5.21 -2.15
CA ILE A 35 -1.80 4.85 -1.72
C ILE A 35 -1.87 5.04 -0.19
N PRO A 36 -2.35 6.20 0.30
CA PRO A 36 -2.41 6.48 1.74
C PRO A 36 -3.72 6.05 2.39
N THR A 37 -4.64 5.46 1.63
CA THR A 37 -6.05 5.22 1.99
C THR A 37 -6.22 4.53 3.35
N ALA A 38 -5.36 3.54 3.69
CA ALA A 38 -5.40 2.85 4.98
C ALA A 38 -5.31 3.79 6.21
N ALA A 39 -4.70 4.96 6.05
CA ALA A 39 -4.43 5.88 7.15
C ALA A 39 -5.65 6.66 7.65
N TYR A 40 -6.72 6.76 6.84
CA TYR A 40 -7.88 7.59 7.20
C TYR A 40 -8.61 7.11 8.46
N PRO A 41 -9.01 5.84 8.62
CA PRO A 41 -9.65 5.39 9.84
C PRO A 41 -8.72 5.48 11.07
N ALA A 42 -7.42 5.24 10.87
CA ALA A 42 -6.45 5.18 11.97
C ALA A 42 -6.01 6.56 12.48
N GLY A 43 -6.10 7.64 11.67
CA GLY A 43 -5.59 8.95 12.09
C GLY A 43 -6.02 10.10 11.20
N GLY A 44 -7.05 9.89 10.38
CA GLY A 44 -7.67 10.92 9.54
C GLY A 44 -6.76 11.49 8.45
N PRO A 45 -7.18 12.62 7.84
CA PRO A 45 -6.41 13.27 6.77
C PRO A 45 -4.98 13.64 7.17
N ALA A 46 -4.75 13.95 8.45
CA ALA A 46 -3.40 14.28 8.93
C ALA A 46 -2.45 13.09 8.87
N ALA A 47 -2.94 11.86 9.10
CA ALA A 47 -2.12 10.64 8.98
C ALA A 47 -1.82 10.35 7.51
N ALA A 48 -2.80 10.43 6.63
CA ALA A 48 -2.62 10.27 5.20
C ALA A 48 -1.61 11.30 4.64
N TRP A 49 -1.76 12.58 5.05
CA TRP A 49 -0.84 13.63 4.63
C TRP A 49 0.61 13.38 5.08
N ARG A 50 0.85 12.87 6.30
CA ARG A 50 2.20 12.52 6.75
C ARG A 50 2.86 11.47 5.86
N ILE A 51 2.09 10.48 5.37
CA ILE A 51 2.60 9.47 4.44
C ILE A 51 2.99 10.14 3.11
N VAL A 52 2.06 10.86 2.49
CA VAL A 52 2.26 11.47 1.17
C VAL A 52 3.40 12.50 1.18
N SER A 53 3.53 13.27 2.26
CA SER A 53 4.56 14.30 2.41
C SER A 53 5.93 13.77 2.84
N GLY A 54 6.09 12.45 3.03
CA GLY A 54 7.33 11.86 3.52
C GLY A 54 7.67 12.21 4.97
N ARG A 55 6.65 12.59 5.78
CA ARG A 55 6.81 12.92 7.21
C ARG A 55 6.32 11.79 8.14
N ALA A 56 5.99 10.65 7.60
CA ALA A 56 5.70 9.46 8.39
C ALA A 56 6.99 8.91 9.03
N THR A 57 6.85 8.23 10.16
CA THR A 57 8.00 7.55 10.81
C THR A 57 8.43 6.28 10.08
N THR A 58 7.70 5.92 9.03
CA THR A 58 7.92 4.74 8.17
C THR A 58 8.35 5.22 6.79
N PRO A 59 9.67 5.23 6.48
CA PRO A 59 10.17 5.76 5.21
C PRO A 59 9.56 5.07 4.01
N LEU A 60 9.00 5.86 3.10
CA LEU A 60 8.31 5.37 1.90
C LEU A 60 8.38 6.38 0.75
N CYS A 61 7.82 7.58 0.94
CA CYS A 61 7.73 8.60 -0.12
C CYS A 61 9.01 9.43 -0.26
N GLU A 62 9.75 9.64 0.82
CA GLU A 62 10.93 10.50 0.91
C GLU A 62 12.26 9.85 0.50
N ILE A 63 12.23 8.60 0.03
CA ILE A 63 13.46 7.82 -0.25
C ILE A 63 14.11 8.16 -1.59
N GLY A 64 13.64 9.19 -2.28
CA GLY A 64 14.29 9.72 -3.48
C GLY A 64 13.76 9.19 -4.81
N TRP A 65 12.46 8.98 -4.95
CA TRP A 65 11.81 8.61 -6.20
C TRP A 65 11.99 9.67 -7.29
N LYS A 66 12.11 9.25 -8.55
CA LYS A 66 12.13 10.15 -9.71
C LYS A 66 10.87 11.01 -9.80
N SER A 67 9.72 10.38 -9.58
CA SER A 67 8.43 11.04 -9.52
C SER A 67 7.52 10.32 -8.54
N LEU A 68 6.65 11.08 -7.89
CA LEU A 68 5.70 10.57 -6.92
C LEU A 68 4.31 11.11 -7.26
N GLY A 69 3.37 10.21 -7.55
CA GLY A 69 1.95 10.52 -7.74
C GLY A 69 1.12 10.05 -6.55
N LEU A 70 -0.11 10.52 -6.46
CA LEU A 70 -1.10 10.11 -5.47
C LEU A 70 -2.18 9.26 -6.13
N LEU A 71 -2.49 8.10 -5.55
CA LEU A 71 -3.64 7.29 -5.89
C LEU A 71 -4.54 7.15 -4.67
N GLU A 72 -5.58 8.00 -4.59
CA GLU A 72 -6.56 7.95 -3.52
C GLU A 72 -7.73 7.06 -3.91
N LEU A 73 -7.78 5.85 -3.34
CA LEU A 73 -8.74 4.82 -3.74
C LEU A 73 -10.20 5.25 -3.55
N THR A 74 -10.48 6.04 -2.52
CA THR A 74 -11.84 6.51 -2.22
C THR A 74 -12.39 7.45 -3.29
N ALA A 75 -11.54 8.09 -4.06
CA ALA A 75 -11.91 9.00 -5.15
C ALA A 75 -12.15 8.28 -6.49
N LEU A 76 -11.50 7.12 -6.70
CA LEU A 76 -11.52 6.43 -8.00
C LEU A 76 -12.92 6.09 -8.52
N PRO A 77 -13.92 5.69 -7.68
CA PRO A 77 -15.27 5.44 -8.19
C PRO A 77 -15.94 6.66 -8.85
N SER A 78 -15.43 7.85 -8.60
CA SER A 78 -15.93 9.11 -9.20
C SER A 78 -15.12 9.55 -10.41
N ILE A 79 -14.10 8.79 -10.82
CA ILE A 79 -13.17 9.14 -11.89
C ILE A 79 -13.26 8.09 -13.00
N ASP A 80 -13.31 8.53 -14.26
CA ASP A 80 -13.28 7.62 -15.39
C ASP A 80 -12.01 6.72 -15.32
N ALA A 81 -12.23 5.41 -15.42
CA ALA A 81 -11.16 4.41 -15.37
C ALA A 81 -10.08 4.65 -16.44
N ALA A 82 -10.46 5.21 -17.59
CA ALA A 82 -9.53 5.58 -18.66
C ALA A 82 -8.49 6.63 -18.23
N LEU A 83 -8.74 7.38 -17.15
CA LEU A 83 -7.83 8.42 -16.66
C LEU A 83 -6.80 7.89 -15.66
N TRP A 84 -7.10 6.81 -14.92
CA TRP A 84 -6.21 6.34 -13.85
C TRP A 84 -5.59 4.96 -14.10
N ILE A 85 -6.25 4.05 -14.84
CA ILE A 85 -5.69 2.73 -15.16
C ILE A 85 -4.35 2.81 -15.91
N PRO A 86 -4.21 3.65 -16.96
CA PRO A 86 -2.92 3.79 -17.65
C PRO A 86 -1.80 4.25 -16.70
N ILE A 87 -2.11 5.19 -15.79
CA ILE A 87 -1.13 5.73 -14.83
C ILE A 87 -0.63 4.62 -13.89
N ILE A 88 -1.52 3.73 -13.40
CA ILE A 88 -1.11 2.59 -12.59
C ILE A 88 -0.21 1.63 -13.40
N ARG A 89 -0.56 1.35 -14.65
CA ARG A 89 0.19 0.43 -15.51
C ARG A 89 1.58 0.93 -15.91
N GLU A 90 1.76 2.23 -15.96
CA GLU A 90 3.02 2.89 -16.34
C GLU A 90 3.94 3.16 -15.13
N THR A 91 3.44 2.95 -13.90
CA THR A 91 4.24 3.20 -12.70
C THR A 91 5.16 2.03 -12.37
N ASP A 92 6.37 2.34 -11.88
CA ASP A 92 7.34 1.32 -11.46
C ASP A 92 7.00 0.74 -10.08
N ALA A 93 6.37 1.54 -9.21
CA ALA A 93 6.03 1.10 -7.86
C ALA A 93 4.68 1.63 -7.35
N LEU A 94 3.97 0.79 -6.59
CA LEU A 94 2.81 1.16 -5.77
C LEU A 94 3.25 1.20 -4.30
N LEU A 95 3.21 2.37 -3.69
CA LEU A 95 3.62 2.61 -2.31
C LEU A 95 2.40 2.58 -1.41
N VAL A 96 2.17 1.45 -0.76
CA VAL A 96 0.94 1.22 -0.01
C VAL A 96 1.16 1.46 1.48
N GLY A 97 0.60 2.54 1.97
CA GLY A 97 0.79 3.02 3.34
C GLY A 97 0.16 2.13 4.42
N GLY A 98 0.59 2.37 5.65
CA GLY A 98 0.03 1.73 6.84
C GLY A 98 -1.26 2.39 7.32
N GLY A 99 -1.96 1.71 8.23
CA GLY A 99 -3.21 2.13 8.83
C GLY A 99 -4.14 0.94 9.04
N ASP A 100 -5.40 1.07 8.68
CA ASP A 100 -6.41 0.02 8.80
C ASP A 100 -6.40 -0.92 7.57
N PRO A 101 -6.10 -2.20 7.73
CA PRO A 101 -5.99 -3.13 6.61
C PRO A 101 -7.34 -3.55 6.00
N LEU A 102 -8.42 -3.63 6.81
CA LEU A 102 -9.75 -3.95 6.28
C LEU A 102 -10.31 -2.79 5.45
N TYR A 103 -10.13 -1.57 5.91
CA TYR A 103 -10.50 -0.38 5.15
C TYR A 103 -9.76 -0.32 3.81
N LEU A 104 -8.46 -0.62 3.83
CA LEU A 104 -7.64 -0.67 2.62
C LEU A 104 -8.13 -1.76 1.64
N ALA A 105 -8.37 -2.98 2.13
CA ALA A 105 -8.89 -4.09 1.32
C ALA A 105 -10.23 -3.72 0.67
N HIS A 106 -11.15 -3.17 1.46
CA HIS A 106 -12.45 -2.71 0.98
C HIS A 106 -12.30 -1.71 -0.18
N TRP A 107 -11.49 -0.66 0.01
CA TRP A 107 -11.35 0.36 -1.03
C TRP A 107 -10.55 -0.09 -2.25
N LEU A 108 -9.61 -1.02 -2.12
CA LEU A 108 -8.95 -1.64 -3.28
C LEU A 108 -9.96 -2.38 -4.15
N GLN A 109 -10.91 -3.10 -3.53
CA GLN A 109 -11.99 -3.80 -4.23
C GLN A 109 -13.04 -2.82 -4.79
N GLN A 110 -13.56 -1.91 -3.97
CA GLN A 110 -14.64 -0.98 -4.35
C GLN A 110 -14.22 0.02 -5.45
N SER A 111 -12.95 0.39 -5.48
CA SER A 111 -12.42 1.29 -6.51
C SER A 111 -12.14 0.59 -7.85
N GLY A 112 -12.16 -0.74 -7.89
CA GLY A 112 -11.71 -1.51 -9.05
C GLY A 112 -10.18 -1.57 -9.20
N ALA A 113 -9.42 -0.96 -8.30
CA ALA A 113 -7.95 -1.02 -8.37
C ALA A 113 -7.43 -2.45 -8.21
N ALA A 114 -8.09 -3.29 -7.39
CA ALA A 114 -7.74 -4.69 -7.22
C ALA A 114 -7.77 -5.48 -8.54
N ASP A 115 -8.69 -5.15 -9.45
CA ASP A 115 -8.84 -5.84 -10.75
C ASP A 115 -7.69 -5.54 -11.71
N VAL A 116 -6.97 -4.42 -11.50
CA VAL A 116 -5.81 -4.03 -12.31
C VAL A 116 -4.54 -4.76 -11.89
N LEU A 117 -4.40 -5.12 -10.59
CA LEU A 117 -3.17 -5.69 -10.01
C LEU A 117 -2.65 -6.94 -10.74
N PRO A 118 -3.48 -7.91 -11.19
CA PRO A 118 -2.98 -9.09 -11.91
C PRO A 118 -2.29 -8.76 -13.24
N SER A 119 -2.58 -7.60 -13.83
CA SER A 119 -1.97 -7.15 -15.08
C SER A 119 -0.58 -6.52 -14.89
N LEU A 120 -0.19 -6.21 -13.65
CA LEU A 120 1.04 -5.48 -13.30
C LEU A 120 2.22 -6.43 -13.11
N GLN A 121 2.84 -6.92 -14.21
CA GLN A 121 3.89 -7.94 -14.14
C GLN A 121 5.20 -7.38 -13.55
N ASP A 122 5.60 -6.16 -13.91
CA ASP A 122 6.89 -5.56 -13.56
C ASP A 122 6.82 -4.56 -12.41
N THR A 123 5.63 -4.08 -12.06
CA THR A 123 5.41 -3.14 -10.97
C THR A 123 5.75 -3.76 -9.60
N VAL A 124 6.40 -2.98 -8.74
CA VAL A 124 6.73 -3.38 -7.37
C VAL A 124 5.67 -2.83 -6.41
N TRP A 125 4.97 -3.72 -5.72
CA TRP A 125 4.15 -3.35 -4.56
C TRP A 125 5.04 -3.20 -3.35
N VAL A 126 5.12 -2.00 -2.79
CA VAL A 126 5.86 -1.70 -1.56
C VAL A 126 4.86 -1.49 -0.43
N GLY A 127 4.60 -2.54 0.33
CA GLY A 127 3.65 -2.52 1.44
C GLY A 127 4.30 -2.11 2.77
N VAL A 128 3.60 -1.27 3.53
CA VAL A 128 3.97 -0.89 4.90
C VAL A 128 2.84 -1.25 5.85
N SER A 129 3.07 -2.11 6.86
CA SER A 129 2.06 -2.50 7.84
C SER A 129 0.76 -2.97 7.16
N ALA A 130 -0.34 -2.22 7.24
CA ALA A 130 -1.61 -2.52 6.56
C ALA A 130 -1.41 -2.81 5.06
N GLY A 131 -0.55 -2.05 4.38
CA GLY A 131 -0.20 -2.27 2.98
C GLY A 131 0.54 -3.58 2.71
N SER A 132 1.15 -4.20 3.74
CA SER A 132 1.69 -5.56 3.66
C SER A 132 0.65 -6.60 4.01
N LEU A 133 -0.15 -6.34 5.06
CA LEU A 133 -1.18 -7.28 5.54
C LEU A 133 -2.22 -7.58 4.46
N VAL A 134 -2.63 -6.56 3.70
CA VAL A 134 -3.66 -6.69 2.66
C VAL A 134 -3.26 -7.63 1.52
N ALA A 135 -1.97 -7.97 1.38
CA ALA A 135 -1.49 -8.94 0.39
C ALA A 135 -1.88 -10.40 0.75
N ALA A 136 -2.21 -10.69 2.00
CA ALA A 136 -2.70 -12.01 2.43
C ALA A 136 -4.10 -12.31 1.86
N PRO A 137 -4.54 -13.59 1.88
CA PRO A 137 -5.91 -13.92 1.44
C PRO A 137 -6.98 -13.43 2.43
N HIS A 138 -6.67 -13.44 3.72
CA HIS A 138 -7.61 -13.06 4.79
C HIS A 138 -6.91 -12.22 5.84
N LEU A 139 -7.67 -11.33 6.49
CA LEU A 139 -7.23 -10.50 7.61
C LEU A 139 -7.89 -11.00 8.90
N GLY A 140 -7.14 -10.98 10.01
CA GLY A 140 -7.73 -11.23 11.32
C GLY A 140 -8.66 -10.06 11.72
N GLN A 141 -9.79 -10.37 12.32
CA GLN A 141 -10.75 -9.35 12.81
C GLN A 141 -10.12 -8.40 13.83
N ASP A 142 -9.17 -8.88 14.62
CA ASP A 142 -8.47 -8.10 15.65
C ASP A 142 -7.45 -7.09 15.08
N LEU A 143 -7.27 -7.06 13.76
CA LEU A 143 -6.30 -6.16 13.11
C LEU A 143 -6.89 -4.82 12.66
N SER A 144 -8.20 -4.62 12.85
CA SER A 144 -8.92 -3.44 12.35
C SER A 144 -9.92 -2.96 13.41
N ASP A 145 -9.94 -1.65 13.63
CA ASP A 145 -11.01 -0.97 14.36
C ASP A 145 -12.18 -0.60 13.43
N TRP A 146 -11.95 -0.59 12.13
CA TRP A 146 -12.98 -0.33 11.13
C TRP A 146 -13.76 -1.61 10.81
N GLN A 147 -15.07 -1.49 10.69
CA GLN A 147 -15.96 -2.60 10.36
C GLN A 147 -16.37 -2.52 8.88
N SER A 148 -16.11 -3.61 8.16
CA SER A 148 -16.55 -3.74 6.78
C SER A 148 -18.10 -3.71 6.70
N PRO A 149 -18.70 -2.95 5.80
CA PRO A 149 -20.15 -2.96 5.59
C PRO A 149 -20.72 -4.35 5.27
N THR A 150 -19.89 -5.24 4.71
CA THR A 150 -20.26 -6.61 4.35
C THR A 150 -19.88 -7.63 5.42
N GLY A 151 -19.15 -7.22 6.48
CA GLY A 151 -18.56 -8.13 7.46
C GLY A 151 -17.41 -8.99 6.91
N SER A 152 -16.99 -8.78 5.65
CA SER A 152 -15.91 -9.53 5.02
C SER A 152 -14.56 -9.18 5.63
N VAL A 153 -13.74 -10.21 5.82
CA VAL A 153 -12.32 -10.12 6.21
C VAL A 153 -11.39 -10.55 5.07
N GLU A 154 -11.94 -10.69 3.87
CA GLU A 154 -11.16 -11.01 2.68
C GLU A 154 -10.24 -9.85 2.30
N ALA A 155 -9.04 -10.20 1.86
CA ALA A 155 -8.05 -9.27 1.37
C ALA A 155 -7.70 -9.59 -0.10
N LEU A 156 -6.50 -9.29 -0.57
CA LEU A 156 -6.18 -9.38 -1.99
C LEU A 156 -5.75 -10.78 -2.44
N GLY A 157 -5.25 -11.63 -1.52
CA GLY A 157 -4.75 -12.95 -1.89
C GLY A 157 -3.57 -12.91 -2.87
N LEU A 158 -2.72 -11.89 -2.77
CA LEU A 158 -1.50 -11.78 -3.60
C LEU A 158 -0.43 -12.81 -3.21
N VAL A 159 -0.57 -13.36 -2.01
CA VAL A 159 0.22 -14.48 -1.47
C VAL A 159 -0.75 -15.52 -0.90
N ASP A 160 -0.30 -16.76 -0.74
CA ASP A 160 -1.08 -17.91 -0.26
C ASP A 160 -0.86 -18.22 1.25
N PHE A 161 -0.28 -17.26 1.99
CA PHE A 161 0.01 -17.39 3.42
C PHE A 161 -0.48 -16.18 4.21
N GLY A 162 -0.71 -16.39 5.51
CA GLY A 162 -1.09 -15.32 6.45
C GLY A 162 0.10 -14.42 6.78
N ILE A 163 -0.15 -13.11 6.85
CA ILE A 163 0.85 -12.12 7.24
C ILE A 163 0.43 -11.53 8.57
N TYR A 164 1.34 -11.53 9.54
CA TYR A 164 1.14 -10.93 10.86
C TYR A 164 2.20 -9.86 11.11
N CYS A 165 1.76 -8.63 11.30
CA CYS A 165 2.62 -7.59 11.86
C CYS A 165 2.72 -7.84 13.37
N ARG A 166 3.95 -7.97 13.90
CA ARG A 166 4.17 -8.08 15.34
C ARG A 166 3.90 -6.71 15.98
N TRP A 167 2.65 -6.44 16.32
CA TRP A 167 2.31 -5.32 17.16
C TRP A 167 2.86 -5.62 18.56
N ARG A 168 3.87 -4.89 19.01
CA ARG A 168 4.18 -4.88 20.42
C ARG A 168 3.01 -4.19 21.11
N SER A 169 2.15 -4.96 21.77
CA SER A 169 1.22 -4.41 22.75
C SER A 169 2.03 -3.55 23.71
N CYS A 170 1.80 -2.24 23.68
CA CYS A 170 2.23 -1.37 24.78
C CYS A 170 1.55 -1.91 26.03
N PRO A 171 2.26 -2.20 27.13
CA PRO A 171 1.60 -2.58 28.38
C PRO A 171 0.69 -1.41 28.80
N ARG A 172 -0.55 -1.74 29.15
CA ARG A 172 -1.53 -0.84 29.74
C ARG A 172 -1.04 -0.27 31.06
#